data_657e80da292939c4e382b240d084e4ca
#
_entry.id   657e80da292939c4e382b240d084e4ca
#
_cell.length_a   1.000
_cell.length_b   1.000
_cell.length_c   1.000
_cell.angle_alpha   90.00
_cell.angle_beta   90.00
_cell.angle_gamma   90.00
#
_symmetry.space_group_name_H-M   'P 1'
#
loop_
_entity.id
_entity.type
_entity.pdbx_description
1 polymer ?
#
loop_
_entity_poly.entity_id
_entity_poly.type
_entity_poly.pdbx_seq_one_letter_code
_entity_poly.pdbx_strand_id
1 'polypeptide(L)'
;MLAAARRFAPLFIQKKLRLNYQETTLRALTDEKWLAFVLEQVLSNAVKYTRRGSVTLRADEAAHAVIVEDTGIGIAPEDLPRVFDHGYTGLNGRKDKRATGLGLYLSRRILDQLGHTISIASEPGRGTRVTIGLDSLRMRVE
;
A
#
# COMPACT_ATOMS: atom_id res chain seq x y z
N MET A 1 -7.00 -8.06 -5.68
CA MET A 1 -7.42 -6.77 -5.08
C MET A 1 -8.74 -6.86 -4.31
N LEU A 2 -9.76 -7.43 -4.92
CA LEU A 2 -11.08 -7.51 -4.27
C LEU A 2 -11.04 -8.25 -2.93
N ALA A 3 -10.30 -9.34 -2.86
CA ALA A 3 -10.18 -10.10 -1.61
C ALA A 3 -9.57 -9.25 -0.49
N ALA A 4 -8.54 -8.46 -0.81
CA ALA A 4 -7.92 -7.58 0.17
C ALA A 4 -8.90 -6.50 0.62
N ALA A 5 -9.65 -5.90 -0.31
CA ALA A 5 -10.65 -4.90 0.03
C ALA A 5 -11.72 -5.48 0.95
N ARG A 6 -12.20 -6.69 0.66
CA ARG A 6 -13.21 -7.35 1.50
C ARG A 6 -12.68 -7.66 2.89
N ARG A 7 -11.42 -8.07 2.97
CA ARG A 7 -10.82 -8.42 4.26
C ARG A 7 -10.72 -7.21 5.18
N PHE A 8 -10.43 -6.03 4.62
CA PHE A 8 -10.25 -4.83 5.42
C PHE A 8 -11.53 -4.01 5.61
N ALA A 9 -12.61 -4.31 4.88
CA ALA A 9 -13.86 -3.55 4.98
C ALA A 9 -14.36 -3.41 6.43
N PRO A 10 -14.38 -4.45 7.27
CA PRO A 10 -14.83 -4.29 8.66
C PRO A 10 -14.01 -3.27 9.44
N LEU A 11 -12.71 -3.22 9.20
CA LEU A 11 -11.83 -2.28 9.90
C LEU A 11 -12.12 -0.84 9.48
N PHE A 12 -12.41 -0.63 8.19
CA PHE A 12 -12.81 0.69 7.70
C PHE A 12 -14.11 1.14 8.33
N ILE A 13 -15.09 0.25 8.45
CA ILE A 13 -16.35 0.54 9.10
C ILE A 13 -16.12 0.92 10.56
N GLN A 14 -15.29 0.16 11.26
CA GLN A 14 -14.98 0.41 12.67
C GLN A 14 -14.34 1.79 12.88
N LYS A 15 -13.44 2.19 11.98
CA LYS A 15 -12.78 3.48 12.06
C LYS A 15 -13.55 4.62 11.40
N LYS A 16 -14.72 4.33 10.82
CA LYS A 16 -15.54 5.29 10.09
C LYS A 16 -14.81 5.92 8.91
N LEU A 17 -13.99 5.13 8.24
CA LEU A 17 -13.32 5.52 7.02
C LEU A 17 -14.06 4.96 5.81
N ARG A 18 -13.99 5.66 4.68
CA ARG A 18 -14.51 5.15 3.43
C ARG A 18 -13.44 4.35 2.71
N LEU A 19 -13.81 3.18 2.22
CA LEU A 19 -12.96 2.40 1.32
C LEU A 19 -13.57 2.48 -0.07
N ASN A 20 -12.86 3.12 -1.00
CA ASN A 20 -13.28 3.23 -2.37
C ASN A 20 -12.52 2.19 -3.19
N TYR A 21 -13.22 1.14 -3.60
CA TYR A 21 -12.62 0.09 -4.41
C TYR A 21 -13.10 0.25 -5.86
N GLN A 22 -12.16 0.34 -6.79
CA GLN A 22 -12.48 0.40 -8.21
C GLN A 22 -12.13 -0.94 -8.86
N GLU A 23 -13.13 -1.59 -9.46
CA GLU A 23 -12.92 -2.84 -10.16
C GLU A 23 -11.99 -2.62 -11.35
N THR A 24 -11.24 -3.66 -11.68
CA THR A 24 -10.31 -3.61 -12.79
C THR A 24 -10.25 -4.95 -13.50
N THR A 25 -9.93 -4.89 -14.78
CA THR A 25 -9.63 -6.09 -15.57
C THR A 25 -8.13 -6.33 -15.66
N LEU A 26 -7.32 -5.52 -14.98
CA LEU A 26 -5.87 -5.68 -14.99
C LEU A 26 -5.50 -7.08 -14.50
N ARG A 27 -4.62 -7.71 -15.27
CA ARG A 27 -4.06 -9.00 -14.92
C ARG A 27 -2.56 -8.94 -14.99
N ALA A 28 -1.92 -9.64 -14.06
CA ALA A 28 -0.47 -9.74 -14.03
C ALA A 28 -0.09 -11.16 -13.69
N LEU A 29 1.00 -11.61 -14.28
CA LEU A 29 1.57 -12.91 -13.95
C LEU A 29 2.42 -12.73 -12.70
N THR A 30 1.88 -13.16 -11.56
CA THR A 30 2.55 -12.96 -10.29
C THR A 30 2.06 -14.00 -9.27
N ASP A 31 2.72 -14.03 -8.12
CA ASP A 31 2.30 -14.87 -7.01
C ASP A 31 1.19 -14.15 -6.23
N GLU A 32 -0.03 -14.65 -6.37
CA GLU A 32 -1.20 -14.05 -5.74
C GLU A 32 -1.07 -13.96 -4.23
N LYS A 33 -0.49 -14.99 -3.62
CA LYS A 33 -0.38 -15.08 -2.18
C LYS A 33 0.52 -13.98 -1.62
N TRP A 34 1.69 -13.79 -2.23
CA TRP A 34 2.62 -12.77 -1.80
C TRP A 34 2.14 -11.37 -2.14
N LEU A 35 1.49 -11.22 -3.29
CA LEU A 35 0.90 -9.92 -3.64
C LEU A 35 -0.22 -9.56 -2.69
N ALA A 36 -1.05 -10.52 -2.28
CA ALA A 36 -2.10 -10.29 -1.29
C ALA A 36 -1.49 -9.82 0.03
N PHE A 37 -0.40 -10.44 0.46
CA PHE A 37 0.31 -10.01 1.68
C PHE A 37 0.73 -8.54 1.58
N VAL A 38 1.34 -8.16 0.46
CA VAL A 38 1.79 -6.78 0.25
C VAL A 38 0.62 -5.81 0.30
N LEU A 39 -0.48 -6.13 -0.39
CA LEU A 39 -1.67 -5.29 -0.38
C LEU A 39 -2.24 -5.13 1.03
N GLU A 40 -2.23 -6.19 1.81
CA GLU A 40 -2.69 -6.12 3.21
C GLU A 40 -1.80 -5.21 4.04
N GLN A 41 -0.49 -5.26 3.84
CA GLN A 41 0.42 -4.37 4.56
C GLN A 41 0.18 -2.91 4.19
N VAL A 42 0.01 -2.63 2.91
CA VAL A 42 -0.22 -1.26 2.43
C VAL A 42 -1.58 -0.73 2.93
N LEU A 43 -2.62 -1.55 2.87
CA LEU A 43 -3.94 -1.18 3.38
C LEU A 43 -3.92 -0.97 4.89
N SER A 44 -3.20 -1.82 5.63
CA SER A 44 -3.05 -1.68 7.07
C SER A 44 -2.40 -0.35 7.43
N ASN A 45 -1.36 0.04 6.70
CA ASN A 45 -0.72 1.34 6.91
C ASN A 45 -1.68 2.49 6.59
N ALA A 46 -2.42 2.38 5.48
CA ALA A 46 -3.38 3.42 5.11
C ALA A 46 -4.43 3.64 6.22
N VAL A 47 -4.96 2.54 6.78
CA VAL A 47 -5.92 2.62 7.87
C VAL A 47 -5.29 3.25 9.11
N LYS A 48 -4.06 2.84 9.43
CA LYS A 48 -3.36 3.31 10.63
C LYS A 48 -3.16 4.82 10.61
N TYR A 49 -2.81 5.38 9.46
CA TYR A 49 -2.44 6.78 9.34
C TYR A 49 -3.52 7.68 8.77
N THR A 50 -4.73 7.14 8.54
CA THR A 50 -5.89 7.94 8.10
C THR A 50 -6.89 8.03 9.25
N ARG A 51 -7.02 9.24 9.81
CA ARG A 51 -7.95 9.47 10.91
C ARG A 51 -9.36 9.73 10.42
N ARG A 52 -9.47 10.45 9.32
CA ARG A 52 -10.75 10.80 8.69
C ARG A 52 -10.58 10.73 7.18
N GLY A 53 -11.67 10.46 6.50
CA GLY A 53 -11.70 10.49 5.05
C GLY A 53 -11.77 9.12 4.42
N SER A 54 -10.87 8.86 3.48
CA SER A 54 -11.01 7.69 2.63
C SER A 54 -9.67 7.10 2.22
N VAL A 55 -9.74 5.83 1.83
CA VAL A 55 -8.66 5.11 1.16
C VAL A 55 -9.24 4.58 -0.14
N THR A 56 -8.54 4.79 -1.24
CA THR A 56 -8.93 4.31 -2.56
C THR A 56 -7.97 3.22 -3.01
N LEU A 57 -8.53 2.08 -3.38
CA LEU A 57 -7.78 0.96 -3.97
C LEU A 57 -8.20 0.83 -5.42
N ARG A 58 -7.26 1.03 -6.33
CA ARG A 58 -7.55 1.01 -7.77
C ARG A 58 -6.35 0.48 -8.55
N ALA A 59 -6.57 0.18 -9.81
CA ALA A 59 -5.50 -0.17 -10.72
C ALA A 59 -5.38 0.89 -11.80
N ASP A 60 -4.13 1.20 -12.17
CA ASP A 60 -3.83 1.97 -13.36
C ASP A 60 -3.46 0.95 -14.44
N GLU A 61 -4.41 0.66 -15.34
CA GLU A 61 -4.23 -0.41 -16.31
C GLU A 61 -3.14 -0.07 -17.33
N ALA A 62 -3.05 1.20 -17.72
CA ALA A 62 -2.02 1.63 -18.66
C ALA A 62 -0.61 1.48 -18.09
N ALA A 63 -0.44 1.74 -16.81
CA ALA A 63 0.84 1.63 -16.14
C ALA A 63 1.11 0.23 -15.57
N HIS A 64 0.16 -0.68 -15.64
CA HIS A 64 0.23 -1.99 -14.98
C HIS A 64 0.56 -1.85 -13.50
N ALA A 65 -0.21 -1.03 -12.80
CA ALA A 65 0.07 -0.72 -11.41
C ALA A 65 -1.19 -0.83 -10.55
N VAL A 66 -0.98 -1.17 -9.29
CA VAL A 66 -2.01 -1.12 -8.25
C VAL A 66 -1.70 0.09 -7.38
N ILE A 67 -2.70 0.89 -7.10
CA ILE A 67 -2.54 2.15 -6.39
C ILE A 67 -3.42 2.16 -5.16
N VAL A 68 -2.83 2.53 -4.02
CA VAL A 68 -3.55 2.74 -2.77
C VAL A 68 -3.33 4.20 -2.36
N GLU A 69 -4.40 4.98 -2.38
CA GLU A 69 -4.35 6.39 -2.02
C GLU A 69 -5.16 6.64 -0.75
N ASP A 70 -4.57 7.31 0.22
CA ASP A 70 -5.29 7.72 1.42
C ASP A 70 -5.29 9.23 1.58
N THR A 71 -6.25 9.72 2.36
CA THR A 71 -6.37 11.13 2.71
C THR A 71 -5.87 11.37 4.13
N GLY A 72 -4.87 10.61 4.55
CA GLY A 72 -4.35 10.64 5.90
C GLY A 72 -3.39 11.79 6.16
N ILE A 73 -2.60 11.61 7.20
CA ILE A 73 -1.69 12.67 7.68
C ILE A 73 -0.51 12.94 6.76
N GLY A 74 -0.23 12.02 5.85
CA GLY A 74 0.95 12.12 4.99
C GLY A 74 2.24 11.77 5.71
N ILE A 75 3.34 11.89 4.97
CA ILE A 75 4.69 11.57 5.47
C ILE A 75 5.56 12.81 5.28
N ALA A 76 6.31 13.18 6.31
CA ALA A 76 7.23 14.31 6.22
C ALA A 76 8.28 14.07 5.14
N PRO A 77 8.69 15.11 4.39
CA PRO A 77 9.68 14.93 3.32
C PRO A 77 10.99 14.30 3.78
N GLU A 78 11.42 14.63 5.00
CA GLU A 78 12.65 14.05 5.57
C GLU A 78 12.51 12.57 5.89
N ASP A 79 11.28 12.07 6.08
CA ASP A 79 11.03 10.65 6.38
C ASP A 79 10.80 9.81 5.12
N LEU A 80 10.37 10.42 4.02
CA LEU A 80 10.06 9.68 2.78
C LEU A 80 11.18 8.74 2.33
N PRO A 81 12.47 9.16 2.31
CA PRO A 81 13.54 8.26 1.89
C PRO A 81 13.73 7.05 2.82
N ARG A 82 13.17 7.09 4.01
CA ARG A 82 13.37 6.08 5.04
C ARG A 82 12.21 5.12 5.23
N VAL A 83 11.10 5.31 4.51
CA VAL A 83 9.87 4.53 4.78
C VAL A 83 10.05 3.04 4.54
N PHE A 84 11.01 2.64 3.72
CA PHE A 84 11.29 1.23 3.47
C PHE A 84 12.41 0.67 4.34
N ASP A 85 12.98 1.48 5.23
CA ASP A 85 14.04 1.01 6.11
C ASP A 85 13.51 -0.02 7.11
N HIS A 86 14.35 -0.97 7.44
CA HIS A 86 14.02 -1.98 8.44
C HIS A 86 13.75 -1.31 9.79
N GLY A 87 12.55 -1.55 10.31
CA GLY A 87 12.17 -0.99 11.61
C GLY A 87 11.69 0.45 11.60
N TYR A 88 11.56 1.08 10.42
CA TYR A 88 11.04 2.44 10.37
C TYR A 88 9.56 2.47 10.75
N THR A 89 9.19 3.30 11.72
CA THR A 89 7.80 3.46 12.15
C THR A 89 7.28 4.89 12.02
N GLY A 90 8.18 5.85 11.78
CA GLY A 90 7.80 7.26 11.72
C GLY A 90 7.30 7.79 13.07
N LEU A 91 6.83 9.03 13.08
CA LEU A 91 6.38 9.67 14.30
C LEU A 91 5.13 9.01 14.87
N ASN A 92 4.14 8.74 14.03
CA ASN A 92 2.90 8.10 14.50
C ASN A 92 3.09 6.63 14.82
N GLY A 93 3.97 5.95 14.10
CA GLY A 93 4.28 4.56 14.37
C GLY A 93 4.90 4.35 15.74
N ARG A 94 5.69 5.32 16.21
CA ARG A 94 6.30 5.26 17.54
C ARG A 94 5.28 5.30 18.66
N LYS A 95 4.10 5.89 18.41
CA LYS A 95 3.02 5.98 19.39
C LYS A 95 2.16 4.71 19.43
N ASP A 96 2.25 3.88 18.41
CA ASP A 96 1.52 2.63 18.34
C ASP A 96 2.48 1.50 18.74
N LYS A 97 2.25 0.92 19.91
CA LYS A 97 3.10 -0.14 20.43
C LYS A 97 3.10 -1.41 19.58
N ARG A 98 2.11 -1.56 18.69
CA ARG A 98 2.03 -2.72 17.80
C ARG A 98 2.75 -2.51 16.49
N ALA A 99 3.20 -1.28 16.21
CA ALA A 99 3.91 -0.99 14.98
C ALA A 99 5.33 -1.54 15.05
N THR A 100 5.68 -2.41 14.12
CA THR A 100 7.02 -3.03 14.07
C THR A 100 7.95 -2.37 13.07
N GLY A 101 7.38 -1.57 12.14
CA GLY A 101 8.16 -0.96 11.07
C GLY A 101 8.63 -1.94 10.01
N LEU A 102 8.11 -3.16 10.00
CA LEU A 102 8.54 -4.20 9.07
C LEU A 102 7.66 -4.35 7.84
N GLY A 103 6.42 -3.84 7.89
CA GLY A 103 5.45 -4.05 6.82
C GLY A 103 5.92 -3.58 5.45
N LEU A 104 6.36 -2.32 5.34
CA LEU A 104 6.84 -1.78 4.07
C LEU A 104 8.21 -2.34 3.68
N TYR A 105 9.09 -2.59 4.65
CA TYR A 105 10.37 -3.23 4.40
C TYR A 105 10.18 -4.61 3.75
N LEU A 106 9.34 -5.45 4.35
CA LEU A 106 9.05 -6.78 3.83
C LEU A 106 8.34 -6.71 2.48
N SER A 107 7.40 -5.78 2.33
CA SER A 107 6.69 -5.60 1.08
C SER A 107 7.65 -5.30 -0.06
N ARG A 108 8.60 -4.41 0.14
CA ARG A 108 9.58 -4.08 -0.89
C ARG A 108 10.44 -5.28 -1.23
N ARG A 109 10.89 -6.03 -0.23
CA ARG A 109 11.70 -7.22 -0.47
C ARG A 109 10.95 -8.27 -1.28
N ILE A 110 9.69 -8.48 -0.94
CA ILE A 110 8.84 -9.44 -1.66
C ILE A 110 8.66 -9.00 -3.10
N LEU A 111 8.33 -7.73 -3.32
CA LEU A 111 8.12 -7.21 -4.66
C LEU A 111 9.40 -7.25 -5.50
N ASP A 112 10.55 -6.93 -4.90
CA ASP A 112 11.82 -7.04 -5.59
C ASP A 112 12.08 -8.46 -6.10
N GLN A 113 11.79 -9.46 -5.27
CA GLN A 113 11.95 -10.86 -5.66
C GLN A 113 10.99 -11.28 -6.77
N LEU A 114 9.80 -10.68 -6.80
CA LEU A 114 8.80 -10.98 -7.84
C LEU A 114 9.01 -10.17 -9.12
N GLY A 115 9.99 -9.28 -9.13
CA GLY A 115 10.24 -8.42 -10.28
C GLY A 115 9.29 -7.23 -10.40
N HIS A 116 8.67 -6.84 -9.29
CA HIS A 116 7.76 -5.71 -9.21
C HIS A 116 8.40 -4.54 -8.47
N THR A 117 7.74 -3.40 -8.47
CA THR A 117 8.25 -2.19 -7.82
C THR A 117 7.23 -1.65 -6.84
N ILE A 118 7.71 -0.84 -5.89
CA ILE A 118 6.85 -0.09 -4.99
C ILE A 118 7.43 1.32 -4.85
N SER A 119 6.56 2.31 -4.91
CA SER A 119 6.95 3.70 -4.69
C SER A 119 5.90 4.41 -3.86
N ILE A 120 6.31 5.47 -3.18
CA ILE A 120 5.43 6.24 -2.31
C ILE A 120 5.57 7.72 -2.63
N ALA A 121 4.45 8.38 -2.83
CA ALA A 121 4.35 9.82 -2.92
C ALA A 121 3.46 10.30 -1.79
N SER A 122 3.88 11.34 -1.08
CA SER A 122 3.13 11.80 0.08
C SER A 122 3.40 13.28 0.35
N GLU A 123 2.39 13.96 0.89
CA GLU A 123 2.52 15.33 1.38
C GLU A 123 1.85 15.41 2.75
N PRO A 124 2.54 16.01 3.75
CA PRO A 124 1.91 16.21 5.07
C PRO A 124 0.58 16.94 4.96
N GLY A 125 -0.42 16.42 5.65
CA GLY A 125 -1.77 17.00 5.65
C GLY A 125 -2.63 16.65 4.45
N ARG A 126 -2.08 16.02 3.42
CA ARG A 126 -2.85 15.66 2.21
C ARG A 126 -3.04 14.17 2.03
N GLY A 127 -2.10 13.37 2.49
CA GLY A 127 -2.19 11.94 2.38
C GLY A 127 -1.04 11.29 1.66
N THR A 128 -1.23 10.03 1.32
CA THR A 128 -0.17 9.19 0.77
C THR A 128 -0.70 8.36 -0.40
N ARG A 129 0.11 8.22 -1.43
CA ARG A 129 -0.16 7.33 -2.55
C ARG A 129 0.95 6.28 -2.62
N VAL A 130 0.58 5.01 -2.51
CA VAL A 130 1.48 3.90 -2.72
C VAL A 130 1.18 3.30 -4.08
N THR A 131 2.19 3.15 -4.91
CA THR A 131 2.07 2.57 -6.24
C THR A 131 2.88 1.29 -6.31
N ILE A 132 2.21 0.18 -6.63
CA ILE A 132 2.84 -1.13 -6.83
C ILE A 132 2.85 -1.38 -8.33
N GLY A 133 4.04 -1.29 -8.92
CA GLY A 133 4.21 -1.54 -10.35
C GLY A 133 4.35 -3.04 -10.60
N LEU A 134 3.45 -3.60 -11.40
CA LEU A 134 3.44 -5.01 -11.74
C LEU A 134 4.07 -5.18 -13.11
N ASP A 135 5.34 -5.54 -13.14
CA ASP A 135 6.07 -5.65 -14.39
C ASP A 135 5.78 -6.98 -15.08
N SER A 136 4.57 -7.11 -15.62
CA SER A 136 4.16 -8.32 -16.32
C SER A 136 4.88 -8.51 -17.65
N LEU A 137 5.49 -7.46 -18.19
CA LEU A 137 6.23 -7.56 -19.45
C LEU A 137 7.42 -8.47 -19.32
N ARG A 138 8.19 -8.34 -18.25
CA ARG A 138 9.34 -9.20 -18.04
C ARG A 138 8.94 -10.65 -17.91
N MET A 139 7.79 -10.92 -17.33
CA MET A 139 7.30 -12.27 -17.18
C MET A 139 6.85 -12.88 -18.47
N ARG A 140 6.41 -12.07 -19.43
CA ARG A 140 5.95 -12.57 -20.73
C ARG A 140 7.07 -12.83 -21.70
N VAL A 141 8.20 -12.21 -21.53
CA VAL A 141 9.36 -12.40 -22.40
C VAL A 141 9.89 -13.81 -22.28
N GLU A 142 9.65 -14.43 -21.21
CA GLU A 142 10.07 -15.80 -20.94
C GLU A 142 9.09 -16.80 -21.52
#